data_48ff6c5cb5019a9e74b1401a34dec5a7
#
_entry.id   48ff6c5cb5019a9e74b1401a34dec5a7
#
_cell.length_a   1.000
_cell.length_b   1.000
_cell.length_c   1.000
_cell.angle_alpha   90.00
_cell.angle_beta   90.00
_cell.angle_gamma   90.00
#
_symmetry.space_group_name_H-M   'P 1'
#
loop_
_entity.id
_entity.type
_entity.pdbx_description
1 polymer ?
#
loop_
_entity_poly.entity_id
_entity_poly.type
_entity_poly.pdbx_seq_one_letter_code
_entity_poly.pdbx_strand_id
1 'polypeptide(L)'
;TAEEVKNMVEKAHQHGIRIVFDGVINHTGPVTPQDAVWPENWVRTTPACDYKNYKNTTACTLVANLPDILTESEQNVDLPAALVEKWKKEGRYEQEVKELDAFFARTGYPRAPKYYIIKWLTDYITEYGIDGYRADTTKHLEEGVWAEFKKQCDYTFTDWKKNNPGKVLDNNAFYTTGEVSGYNISGGLYYDFGDKKVNYFANGFNSLINFEFKNEAKKDYESLFSYYSNTLQKELKGFGVLNYVSSHDDSTPFDGKREKTFESATKLLLTPGTAQVYYGDESARNLVIDGTKGDATLRSFMNWDDIKNDPSTQKTLAHWQKLGQFRKNHPSVGAGVHQKITAKPYVFSRRYSKENYSDQVVIGLDLAKGKKTISTGIIFQNGAKVKDAYSGKETVVVNGKVTIDSEFDLVLLELKK
;
A
#
# COMPACT_ATOMS: atom_id res chain seq x y z
N THR A 1 -16.88 7.17 -15.73
CA THR A 1 -16.38 7.65 -17.04
C THR A 1 -14.89 8.01 -16.94
N ALA A 2 -14.18 8.04 -18.08
CA ALA A 2 -12.78 8.46 -18.16
C ALA A 2 -12.58 9.89 -17.61
N GLU A 3 -13.52 10.79 -17.89
CA GLU A 3 -13.48 12.16 -17.39
C GLU A 3 -13.61 12.23 -15.85
N GLU A 4 -14.46 11.43 -15.25
CA GLU A 4 -14.59 11.36 -13.78
C GLU A 4 -13.30 10.87 -13.12
N VAL A 5 -12.64 9.87 -13.71
CA VAL A 5 -11.33 9.38 -13.24
C VAL A 5 -10.28 10.47 -13.34
N LYS A 6 -10.19 11.16 -14.47
CA LYS A 6 -9.28 12.29 -14.66
C LYS A 6 -9.51 13.39 -13.64
N ASN A 7 -10.76 13.79 -13.44
CA ASN A 7 -11.15 14.79 -12.45
C ASN A 7 -10.79 14.36 -11.01
N MET A 8 -10.97 13.07 -10.69
CA MET A 8 -10.59 12.52 -9.39
C MET A 8 -9.08 12.63 -9.17
N VAL A 9 -8.27 12.21 -10.14
CA VAL A 9 -6.79 12.28 -10.05
C VAL A 9 -6.33 13.72 -9.92
N GLU A 10 -6.86 14.63 -10.76
CA GLU A 10 -6.48 16.05 -10.71
C GLU A 10 -6.84 16.69 -9.36
N LYS A 11 -8.02 16.41 -8.81
CA LYS A 11 -8.41 16.89 -7.47
C LYS A 11 -7.54 16.31 -6.36
N ALA A 12 -7.22 15.01 -6.42
CA ALA A 12 -6.31 14.39 -5.47
C ALA A 12 -4.94 15.08 -5.48
N HIS A 13 -4.38 15.32 -6.66
CA HIS A 13 -3.11 16.01 -6.82
C HIS A 13 -3.14 17.44 -6.27
N GLN A 14 -4.23 18.20 -6.47
CA GLN A 14 -4.40 19.54 -5.88
C GLN A 14 -4.35 19.51 -4.34
N HIS A 15 -4.72 18.39 -3.72
CA HIS A 15 -4.62 18.17 -2.28
C HIS A 15 -3.31 17.48 -1.84
N GLY A 16 -2.35 17.29 -2.75
CA GLY A 16 -1.09 16.60 -2.47
C GLY A 16 -1.24 15.08 -2.23
N ILE A 17 -2.32 14.49 -2.74
CA ILE A 17 -2.63 13.06 -2.62
C ILE A 17 -2.26 12.37 -3.92
N ARG A 18 -1.41 11.34 -3.85
CA ARG A 18 -1.06 10.47 -4.99
C ARG A 18 -2.12 9.40 -5.19
N ILE A 19 -2.31 9.02 -6.44
CA ILE A 19 -3.25 7.96 -6.81
C ILE A 19 -2.47 6.73 -7.26
N VAL A 20 -2.76 5.61 -6.62
CA VAL A 20 -2.23 4.28 -6.96
C VAL A 20 -3.38 3.42 -7.44
N PHE A 21 -3.28 2.94 -8.69
CA PHE A 21 -4.29 2.04 -9.25
C PHE A 21 -3.98 0.58 -8.94
N ASP A 22 -4.99 -0.26 -9.05
CA ASP A 22 -4.84 -1.71 -9.02
C ASP A 22 -4.49 -2.21 -10.42
N GLY A 23 -3.37 -2.92 -10.57
CA GLY A 23 -2.86 -3.42 -11.85
C GLY A 23 -2.91 -4.94 -11.90
N VAL A 24 -3.79 -5.48 -12.75
CA VAL A 24 -3.96 -6.92 -12.94
C VAL A 24 -3.32 -7.33 -14.26
N ILE A 25 -2.29 -8.17 -14.22
CA ILE A 25 -1.65 -8.74 -15.42
C ILE A 25 -1.95 -10.24 -15.54
N ASN A 26 -2.12 -10.92 -14.42
CA ASN A 26 -2.20 -12.38 -14.36
C ASN A 26 -3.42 -12.97 -15.08
N HIS A 27 -4.57 -12.35 -15.01
CA HIS A 27 -5.83 -12.96 -15.48
C HIS A 27 -6.77 -11.93 -16.07
N THR A 28 -7.75 -12.43 -16.83
CA THR A 28 -8.90 -11.64 -17.31
C THR A 28 -9.99 -11.60 -16.23
N GLY A 29 -10.99 -10.74 -16.44
CA GLY A 29 -12.21 -10.73 -15.63
C GLY A 29 -12.99 -12.05 -15.68
N PRO A 30 -14.03 -12.19 -14.84
CA PRO A 30 -14.89 -13.37 -14.82
C PRO A 30 -15.48 -13.67 -16.20
N VAL A 31 -15.42 -14.93 -16.61
CA VAL A 31 -16.09 -15.40 -17.80
C VAL A 31 -17.56 -15.67 -17.45
N THR A 32 -18.44 -14.80 -17.93
CA THR A 32 -19.89 -14.96 -17.86
C THR A 32 -20.45 -15.27 -19.25
N PRO A 33 -21.71 -15.68 -19.39
CA PRO A 33 -22.34 -15.86 -20.70
C PRO A 33 -22.34 -14.59 -21.58
N GLN A 34 -22.12 -13.42 -20.98
CA GLN A 34 -22.05 -12.13 -21.67
C GLN A 34 -20.63 -11.73 -22.06
N ASP A 35 -19.62 -12.35 -21.44
CA ASP A 35 -18.21 -12.02 -21.67
C ASP A 35 -17.68 -12.81 -22.88
N ALA A 36 -16.85 -12.15 -23.68
CA ALA A 36 -16.12 -12.82 -24.72
C ALA A 36 -15.01 -13.71 -24.15
N VAL A 37 -14.94 -14.94 -24.60
CA VAL A 37 -13.83 -15.83 -24.30
C VAL A 37 -12.62 -15.43 -25.14
N TRP A 38 -11.49 -15.18 -24.51
CA TRP A 38 -10.24 -14.87 -25.18
C TRP A 38 -9.65 -16.13 -25.81
N PRO A 39 -8.88 -16.03 -26.92
CA PRO A 39 -8.29 -17.18 -27.60
C PRO A 39 -7.29 -17.95 -26.74
N GLU A 40 -7.12 -19.25 -27.00
CA GLU A 40 -6.20 -20.14 -26.30
C GLU A 40 -4.72 -19.72 -26.39
N ASN A 41 -4.36 -18.92 -27.39
CA ASN A 41 -3.03 -18.32 -27.50
C ASN A 41 -2.85 -17.05 -26.65
N TRP A 42 -3.91 -16.60 -25.96
CA TRP A 42 -3.88 -15.50 -24.99
C TRP A 42 -4.01 -15.98 -23.56
N VAL A 43 -4.87 -16.98 -23.33
CA VAL A 43 -5.24 -17.40 -21.99
C VAL A 43 -5.29 -18.94 -21.86
N ARG A 44 -5.11 -19.41 -20.64
CA ARG A 44 -5.38 -20.79 -20.27
C ARG A 44 -6.49 -20.84 -19.20
N THR A 45 -7.22 -21.95 -19.14
CA THR A 45 -8.21 -22.25 -18.10
C THR A 45 -7.82 -23.48 -17.29
N THR A 46 -6.70 -24.11 -17.63
CA THR A 46 -6.13 -25.31 -16.98
C THR A 46 -4.59 -25.27 -17.09
N PRO A 47 -3.84 -25.93 -16.19
CA PRO A 47 -4.31 -26.59 -14.97
C PRO A 47 -4.71 -25.58 -13.88
N ALA A 48 -5.50 -25.99 -12.89
CA ALA A 48 -5.70 -25.20 -11.69
C ALA A 48 -4.40 -25.13 -10.87
N CYS A 49 -4.17 -24.01 -10.18
CA CYS A 49 -3.01 -23.86 -9.30
C CYS A 49 -3.05 -24.84 -8.12
N ASP A 50 -1.93 -25.49 -7.82
CA ASP A 50 -1.79 -26.35 -6.64
C ASP A 50 -0.73 -25.85 -5.64
N TYR A 51 -0.03 -24.80 -6.00
CA TYR A 51 0.93 -24.06 -5.14
C TYR A 51 2.11 -24.89 -4.59
N LYS A 52 2.41 -26.05 -5.16
CA LYS A 52 3.46 -26.93 -4.66
C LYS A 52 4.86 -26.44 -4.99
N ASN A 53 5.01 -25.64 -6.02
CA ASN A 53 6.28 -25.12 -6.49
C ASN A 53 6.05 -23.85 -7.32
N TYR A 54 7.15 -23.24 -7.78
CA TYR A 54 7.12 -22.02 -8.57
C TYR A 54 6.25 -22.17 -9.83
N LYS A 55 6.52 -23.20 -10.65
CA LYS A 55 5.79 -23.41 -11.92
C LYS A 55 4.29 -23.64 -11.69
N ASN A 56 3.93 -24.40 -10.67
CA ASN A 56 2.53 -24.70 -10.33
C ASN A 56 1.80 -23.51 -9.65
N THR A 57 2.50 -22.40 -9.50
CA THR A 57 1.94 -21.13 -9.01
C THR A 57 1.91 -20.06 -10.10
N THR A 58 2.86 -20.07 -11.06
CA THR A 58 2.97 -19.03 -12.09
C THR A 58 2.37 -19.43 -13.45
N ALA A 59 2.20 -20.71 -13.73
CA ALA A 59 1.67 -21.21 -15.01
C ALA A 59 0.42 -22.05 -14.80
N CYS A 60 -0.59 -21.46 -14.16
CA CYS A 60 -1.82 -22.15 -13.76
C CYS A 60 -2.98 -21.18 -13.60
N THR A 61 -4.20 -21.69 -13.67
CA THR A 61 -5.42 -20.89 -13.44
C THR A 61 -5.70 -20.76 -11.97
N LEU A 62 -5.70 -19.53 -11.45
CA LEU A 62 -5.88 -19.21 -10.03
C LEU A 62 -7.29 -19.57 -9.55
N VAL A 63 -8.31 -19.16 -10.30
CA VAL A 63 -9.73 -19.45 -10.05
C VAL A 63 -10.38 -19.83 -11.37
N ALA A 64 -11.27 -20.81 -11.35
CA ALA A 64 -11.85 -21.41 -12.57
C ALA A 64 -12.51 -20.42 -13.54
N ASN A 65 -13.04 -19.32 -13.02
CA ASN A 65 -13.69 -18.28 -13.81
C ASN A 65 -12.78 -17.06 -14.12
N LEU A 66 -11.48 -17.15 -13.81
CA LEU A 66 -10.48 -16.12 -14.10
C LEU A 66 -9.40 -16.73 -15.01
N PRO A 67 -9.61 -16.74 -16.32
CA PRO A 67 -8.62 -17.26 -17.28
C PRO A 67 -7.27 -16.58 -17.10
N ASP A 68 -6.23 -17.40 -16.97
CA ASP A 68 -4.84 -16.98 -16.75
C ASP A 68 -4.21 -16.53 -18.07
N ILE A 69 -3.62 -15.34 -18.11
CA ILE A 69 -2.95 -14.81 -19.29
C ILE A 69 -1.61 -15.51 -19.46
N LEU A 70 -1.26 -15.92 -20.67
CA LEU A 70 -0.03 -16.61 -21.00
C LEU A 70 1.17 -15.64 -20.90
N THR A 71 1.51 -15.22 -19.67
CA THR A 71 2.57 -14.24 -19.40
C THR A 71 3.96 -14.76 -19.70
N GLU A 72 4.15 -16.08 -19.69
CA GLU A 72 5.40 -16.73 -20.08
C GLU A 72 5.62 -16.76 -21.59
N SER A 73 4.57 -16.50 -22.41
CA SER A 73 4.67 -16.56 -23.87
C SER A 73 5.43 -15.35 -24.43
N GLU A 74 6.31 -15.63 -25.37
CA GLU A 74 6.96 -14.64 -26.25
C GLU A 74 6.47 -14.74 -27.71
N GLN A 75 5.41 -15.53 -27.95
CA GLN A 75 4.86 -15.71 -29.28
C GLN A 75 3.97 -14.52 -29.65
N ASN A 76 4.12 -14.06 -30.91
CA ASN A 76 3.23 -13.05 -31.46
C ASN A 76 1.80 -13.60 -31.55
N VAL A 77 0.84 -12.80 -31.10
CA VAL A 77 -0.59 -13.09 -31.19
C VAL A 77 -1.32 -11.90 -31.80
N ASP A 78 -2.41 -12.21 -32.51
CA ASP A 78 -3.35 -11.19 -32.97
C ASP A 78 -4.22 -10.71 -31.83
N LEU A 79 -4.74 -9.50 -31.95
CA LEU A 79 -5.74 -8.98 -30.99
C LEU A 79 -6.98 -9.88 -30.97
N PRO A 80 -7.56 -10.16 -29.80
CA PRO A 80 -8.80 -10.93 -29.71
C PRO A 80 -9.91 -10.31 -30.58
N ALA A 81 -10.56 -11.10 -31.39
CA ALA A 81 -11.58 -10.62 -32.35
C ALA A 81 -12.67 -9.79 -31.66
N ALA A 82 -13.14 -10.24 -30.50
CA ALA A 82 -14.15 -9.51 -29.72
C ALA A 82 -13.68 -8.12 -29.29
N LEU A 83 -12.38 -7.96 -28.96
CA LEU A 83 -11.79 -6.66 -28.63
C LEU A 83 -11.74 -5.74 -29.86
N VAL A 84 -11.34 -6.29 -31.00
CA VAL A 84 -11.30 -5.55 -32.28
C VAL A 84 -12.69 -5.08 -32.67
N GLU A 85 -13.71 -5.95 -32.59
CA GLU A 85 -15.10 -5.60 -32.84
C GLU A 85 -15.62 -4.50 -31.94
N LYS A 86 -15.31 -4.61 -30.65
CA LYS A 86 -15.65 -3.57 -29.66
C LYS A 86 -15.04 -2.23 -30.02
N TRP A 87 -13.73 -2.18 -30.30
CA TRP A 87 -13.05 -0.93 -30.66
C TRP A 87 -13.56 -0.31 -31.95
N LYS A 88 -13.90 -1.14 -32.98
CA LYS A 88 -14.53 -0.67 -34.20
C LYS A 88 -15.92 -0.07 -33.95
N LYS A 89 -16.73 -0.71 -33.10
CA LYS A 89 -18.05 -0.21 -32.71
C LYS A 89 -17.96 1.11 -31.92
N GLU A 90 -16.90 1.27 -31.10
CA GLU A 90 -16.64 2.47 -30.35
C GLU A 90 -15.93 3.57 -31.14
N GLY A 91 -15.55 3.30 -32.40
CA GLY A 91 -14.88 4.26 -33.29
C GLY A 91 -13.43 4.57 -32.94
N ARG A 92 -12.77 3.74 -32.10
CA ARG A 92 -11.39 3.98 -31.61
C ARG A 92 -10.35 2.98 -32.13
N TYR A 93 -10.75 2.02 -32.97
CA TYR A 93 -9.86 0.96 -33.44
C TYR A 93 -8.56 1.48 -34.09
N GLU A 94 -8.64 2.45 -34.99
CA GLU A 94 -7.46 3.02 -35.67
C GLU A 94 -6.49 3.68 -34.70
N GLN A 95 -7.01 4.36 -33.70
CA GLN A 95 -6.20 5.01 -32.67
C GLN A 95 -5.48 3.96 -31.80
N GLU A 96 -6.19 2.93 -31.34
CA GLU A 96 -5.64 1.86 -30.52
C GLU A 96 -4.53 1.09 -31.24
N VAL A 97 -4.76 0.73 -32.52
CA VAL A 97 -3.76 0.05 -33.33
C VAL A 97 -2.52 0.92 -33.54
N LYS A 98 -2.71 2.20 -33.84
CA LYS A 98 -1.60 3.15 -34.01
C LYS A 98 -0.74 3.27 -32.73
N GLU A 99 -1.37 3.31 -31.56
CA GLU A 99 -0.68 3.38 -30.29
C GLU A 99 0.08 2.08 -29.97
N LEU A 100 -0.53 0.93 -30.25
CA LEU A 100 0.12 -0.37 -30.14
C LEU A 100 1.34 -0.46 -31.06
N ASP A 101 1.21 -0.06 -32.32
CA ASP A 101 2.31 -0.05 -33.29
C ASP A 101 3.47 0.82 -32.81
N ALA A 102 3.17 2.00 -32.28
CA ALA A 102 4.17 2.91 -31.73
C ALA A 102 4.87 2.30 -30.50
N PHE A 103 4.11 1.66 -29.60
CA PHE A 103 4.66 0.99 -28.44
C PHE A 103 5.62 -0.15 -28.83
N PHE A 104 5.19 -1.05 -29.70
CA PHE A 104 6.01 -2.18 -30.14
C PHE A 104 7.22 -1.74 -30.95
N ALA A 105 7.08 -0.72 -31.81
CA ALA A 105 8.21 -0.13 -32.53
C ALA A 105 9.25 0.49 -31.60
N ARG A 106 8.80 1.18 -30.54
CA ARG A 106 9.68 1.80 -29.55
C ARG A 106 10.41 0.77 -28.68
N THR A 107 9.69 -0.26 -28.25
CA THR A 107 10.22 -1.22 -27.27
C THR A 107 11.00 -2.37 -27.88
N GLY A 108 10.65 -2.74 -29.12
CA GLY A 108 11.16 -3.96 -29.79
C GLY A 108 10.62 -5.25 -29.20
N TYR A 109 9.61 -5.18 -28.32
CA TYR A 109 8.99 -6.39 -27.76
C TYR A 109 8.22 -7.18 -28.82
N PRO A 110 8.12 -8.51 -28.68
CA PRO A 110 7.19 -9.29 -29.47
C PRO A 110 5.74 -8.91 -29.11
N ARG A 111 4.81 -9.14 -30.03
CA ARG A 111 3.39 -8.91 -29.79
C ARG A 111 2.77 -10.06 -28.97
N ALA A 112 3.39 -10.37 -27.83
CA ALA A 112 2.94 -11.40 -26.90
C ALA A 112 1.94 -10.84 -25.87
N PRO A 113 1.06 -11.67 -25.29
CA PRO A 113 -0.05 -11.24 -24.44
C PRO A 113 0.35 -10.24 -23.34
N LYS A 114 1.41 -10.54 -22.58
CA LYS A 114 1.88 -9.68 -21.47
C LYS A 114 2.21 -8.25 -21.90
N TYR A 115 2.77 -8.05 -23.09
CA TYR A 115 3.20 -6.73 -23.55
C TYR A 115 2.04 -5.85 -23.99
N TYR A 116 0.95 -6.44 -24.47
CA TYR A 116 -0.29 -5.71 -24.69
C TYR A 116 -0.88 -5.22 -23.38
N ILE A 117 -0.93 -6.10 -22.35
CA ILE A 117 -1.43 -5.72 -21.01
C ILE A 117 -0.57 -4.62 -20.41
N ILE A 118 0.77 -4.74 -20.49
CA ILE A 118 1.69 -3.70 -20.02
C ILE A 118 1.42 -2.37 -20.70
N LYS A 119 1.23 -2.36 -22.03
CA LYS A 119 0.88 -1.15 -22.77
C LYS A 119 -0.40 -0.53 -22.25
N TRP A 120 -1.47 -1.30 -22.15
CA TRP A 120 -2.76 -0.78 -21.68
C TRP A 120 -2.73 -0.28 -20.23
N LEU A 121 -1.96 -0.90 -19.35
CA LEU A 121 -1.78 -0.37 -18.01
C LEU A 121 -0.97 0.95 -18.01
N THR A 122 0.03 1.08 -18.89
CA THR A 122 0.77 2.36 -19.00
C THR A 122 -0.04 3.49 -19.61
N ASP A 123 -1.13 3.19 -20.33
CA ASP A 123 -2.04 4.22 -20.85
C ASP A 123 -2.72 5.02 -19.74
N TYR A 124 -3.04 4.38 -18.60
CA TYR A 124 -3.57 5.11 -17.44
C TYR A 124 -2.60 6.15 -16.88
N ILE A 125 -1.28 5.89 -16.99
CA ILE A 125 -0.25 6.88 -16.64
C ILE A 125 -0.27 8.04 -17.63
N THR A 126 -0.33 7.72 -18.94
CA THR A 126 -0.35 8.72 -20.00
C THR A 126 -1.60 9.60 -19.93
N GLU A 127 -2.76 9.00 -19.69
CA GLU A 127 -4.06 9.69 -19.69
C GLU A 127 -4.31 10.49 -18.42
N TYR A 128 -4.03 9.89 -17.26
CA TYR A 128 -4.46 10.43 -15.97
C TYR A 128 -3.31 10.92 -15.11
N GLY A 129 -2.06 10.50 -15.35
CA GLY A 129 -0.92 10.84 -14.51
C GLY A 129 -0.97 10.18 -13.14
N ILE A 130 -1.48 8.95 -13.06
CA ILE A 130 -1.44 8.17 -11.81
C ILE A 130 -0.01 7.97 -11.34
N ASP A 131 0.18 7.83 -10.04
CA ASP A 131 1.50 7.87 -9.40
C ASP A 131 2.07 6.49 -9.07
N GLY A 132 1.28 5.45 -9.23
CA GLY A 132 1.72 4.09 -8.91
C GLY A 132 0.72 3.01 -9.23
N TYR A 133 1.18 1.76 -9.03
CA TYR A 133 0.36 0.55 -9.08
C TYR A 133 0.51 -0.31 -7.83
N ARG A 134 -0.62 -0.79 -7.31
CA ARG A 134 -0.68 -2.01 -6.53
C ARG A 134 -0.81 -3.16 -7.53
N ALA A 135 0.20 -4.02 -7.61
CA ALA A 135 0.18 -5.16 -8.50
C ALA A 135 -0.57 -6.31 -7.85
N ASP A 136 -1.71 -6.65 -8.45
CA ASP A 136 -2.52 -7.78 -8.04
C ASP A 136 -1.83 -9.11 -8.36
N THR A 137 -2.08 -10.14 -7.55
CA THR A 137 -1.62 -11.52 -7.80
C THR A 137 -0.14 -11.65 -8.22
N THR A 138 0.73 -10.84 -7.62
CA THR A 138 2.13 -10.67 -8.03
C THR A 138 2.91 -11.99 -8.14
N LYS A 139 2.64 -12.97 -7.27
CA LYS A 139 3.36 -14.26 -7.28
C LYS A 139 2.89 -15.25 -8.34
N HIS A 140 1.81 -14.91 -9.06
CA HIS A 140 1.15 -15.83 -10.00
C HIS A 140 1.63 -15.68 -11.44
N LEU A 141 2.64 -14.85 -11.67
CA LEU A 141 3.35 -14.75 -12.94
C LEU A 141 4.86 -14.65 -12.70
N GLU A 142 5.63 -14.80 -13.77
CA GLU A 142 7.09 -14.76 -13.70
C GLU A 142 7.56 -13.37 -13.23
N GLU A 143 8.52 -13.34 -12.31
CA GLU A 143 9.05 -12.09 -11.74
C GLU A 143 9.59 -11.12 -12.79
N GLY A 144 10.14 -11.64 -13.91
CA GLY A 144 10.65 -10.83 -15.02
C GLY A 144 9.59 -9.95 -15.69
N VAL A 145 8.32 -10.39 -15.67
CA VAL A 145 7.20 -9.59 -16.22
C VAL A 145 7.04 -8.29 -15.45
N TRP A 146 7.20 -8.34 -14.12
CA TRP A 146 7.12 -7.16 -13.27
C TRP A 146 8.28 -6.19 -13.49
N ALA A 147 9.48 -6.70 -13.76
CA ALA A 147 10.63 -5.87 -14.11
C ALA A 147 10.38 -5.09 -15.41
N GLU A 148 9.83 -5.76 -16.44
CA GLU A 148 9.47 -5.10 -17.69
C GLU A 148 8.29 -4.11 -17.49
N PHE A 149 7.28 -4.48 -16.73
CA PHE A 149 6.18 -3.59 -16.37
C PHE A 149 6.68 -2.31 -15.69
N LYS A 150 7.52 -2.45 -14.65
CA LYS A 150 8.09 -1.30 -13.94
C LYS A 150 8.90 -0.40 -14.85
N LYS A 151 9.71 -0.98 -15.73
CA LYS A 151 10.49 -0.24 -16.71
C LYS A 151 9.61 0.61 -17.64
N GLN A 152 8.48 0.06 -18.10
CA GLN A 152 7.54 0.80 -18.95
C GLN A 152 6.78 1.86 -18.16
N CYS A 153 6.38 1.57 -16.92
CA CYS A 153 5.78 2.56 -16.03
C CYS A 153 6.70 3.75 -15.77
N ASP A 154 7.98 3.50 -15.45
CA ASP A 154 8.97 4.56 -15.19
C ASP A 154 9.21 5.43 -16.43
N TYR A 155 9.32 4.78 -17.61
CA TYR A 155 9.45 5.50 -18.88
C TYR A 155 8.25 6.42 -19.10
N THR A 156 7.04 5.86 -19.03
CA THR A 156 5.79 6.60 -19.30
C THR A 156 5.56 7.71 -18.29
N PHE A 157 5.85 7.47 -17.02
CA PHE A 157 5.68 8.48 -15.97
C PHE A 157 6.67 9.63 -16.11
N THR A 158 7.91 9.32 -16.49
CA THR A 158 8.92 10.35 -16.80
C THR A 158 8.49 11.21 -17.97
N ASP A 159 7.98 10.59 -19.03
CA ASP A 159 7.46 11.30 -20.20
C ASP A 159 6.21 12.12 -19.85
N TRP A 160 5.29 11.57 -19.08
CA TRP A 160 4.12 12.30 -18.59
C TRP A 160 4.50 13.55 -17.81
N LYS A 161 5.45 13.45 -16.87
CA LYS A 161 5.95 14.59 -16.09
C LYS A 161 6.55 15.67 -16.99
N LYS A 162 7.33 15.27 -17.99
CA LYS A 162 7.93 16.19 -18.96
C LYS A 162 6.87 16.96 -19.75
N ASN A 163 5.80 16.27 -20.14
CA ASN A 163 4.73 16.85 -20.95
C ASN A 163 3.67 17.60 -20.11
N ASN A 164 3.66 17.43 -18.78
CA ASN A 164 2.69 18.03 -17.87
C ASN A 164 3.36 18.74 -16.68
N PRO A 165 4.33 19.66 -16.89
CA PRO A 165 5.13 20.23 -15.79
C PRO A 165 4.30 20.95 -14.73
N GLY A 166 3.13 21.52 -15.11
CA GLY A 166 2.22 22.20 -14.18
C GLY A 166 1.35 21.26 -13.32
N LYS A 167 1.39 19.95 -13.59
CA LYS A 167 0.61 18.92 -12.85
C LYS A 167 1.48 18.00 -11.99
N VAL A 168 2.79 18.17 -12.03
CA VAL A 168 3.76 17.34 -11.31
C VAL A 168 3.71 17.69 -9.82
N LEU A 169 3.45 16.70 -8.96
CA LEU A 169 3.44 16.88 -7.50
C LEU A 169 4.84 17.05 -6.91
N ASP A 170 5.80 16.27 -7.39
CA ASP A 170 7.16 16.17 -6.86
C ASP A 170 8.09 15.40 -7.81
N ASN A 171 9.32 15.17 -7.34
CA ASN A 171 10.34 14.44 -8.09
C ASN A 171 10.37 12.93 -7.80
N ASN A 172 9.38 12.37 -7.07
CA ASN A 172 9.36 10.95 -6.77
C ASN A 172 9.19 10.12 -8.05
N ALA A 173 9.83 8.94 -8.06
CA ALA A 173 9.64 7.93 -9.10
C ALA A 173 8.24 7.31 -9.01
N PHE A 174 7.83 6.62 -10.06
CA PHE A 174 6.60 5.84 -10.08
C PHE A 174 6.63 4.76 -9.00
N TYR A 175 5.59 4.67 -8.19
CA TYR A 175 5.52 3.75 -7.05
C TYR A 175 4.88 2.42 -7.44
N THR A 176 5.45 1.32 -6.93
CA THR A 176 4.89 -0.02 -7.11
C THR A 176 4.90 -0.79 -5.79
N THR A 177 3.76 -1.38 -5.46
CA THR A 177 3.63 -2.32 -4.35
C THR A 177 3.01 -3.62 -4.83
N GLY A 178 3.54 -4.77 -4.40
CA GLY A 178 3.13 -6.08 -4.89
C GLY A 178 2.30 -6.85 -3.89
N GLU A 179 1.20 -7.44 -4.36
CA GLU A 179 0.48 -8.45 -3.62
C GLU A 179 1.10 -9.83 -3.86
N VAL A 180 2.13 -10.13 -3.10
CA VAL A 180 2.69 -11.48 -3.02
C VAL A 180 1.95 -12.21 -1.91
N SER A 181 0.80 -12.82 -2.21
CA SER A 181 -0.06 -13.47 -1.22
C SER A 181 0.73 -14.44 -0.33
N GLY A 182 0.71 -14.19 0.99
CA GLY A 182 1.50 -14.93 1.98
C GLY A 182 2.94 -14.42 2.17
N TYR A 183 3.33 -13.30 1.54
CA TYR A 183 4.60 -12.65 1.89
C TYR A 183 4.51 -12.06 3.30
N ASN A 184 5.55 -12.31 4.07
CA ASN A 184 5.71 -11.85 5.44
C ASN A 184 7.02 -11.08 5.55
N ILE A 185 7.05 -10.03 6.35
CA ILE A 185 8.28 -9.26 6.61
C ILE A 185 9.43 -10.15 7.12
N SER A 186 9.09 -11.25 7.81
CA SER A 186 10.05 -12.27 8.27
C SER A 186 10.78 -13.01 7.14
N GLY A 187 10.24 -13.00 5.92
CA GLY A 187 10.88 -13.53 4.71
C GLY A 187 12.00 -12.65 4.16
N GLY A 188 12.16 -11.43 4.66
CA GLY A 188 13.15 -10.47 4.19
C GLY A 188 12.96 -10.15 2.70
N LEU A 189 14.05 -10.20 1.93
CA LEU A 189 14.03 -9.88 0.49
C LEU A 189 13.36 -10.94 -0.39
N TYR A 190 13.10 -12.15 0.13
CA TYR A 190 12.71 -13.28 -0.69
C TYR A 190 11.34 -13.84 -0.32
N TYR A 191 10.58 -14.21 -1.35
CA TYR A 191 9.45 -15.12 -1.23
C TYR A 191 9.89 -16.54 -1.62
N ASP A 192 9.59 -17.54 -0.80
CA ASP A 192 10.01 -18.92 -0.96
C ASP A 192 8.87 -19.77 -1.51
N PHE A 193 9.04 -20.31 -2.73
CA PHE A 193 8.11 -21.25 -3.37
C PHE A 193 8.39 -22.71 -3.02
N GLY A 194 9.43 -22.95 -2.20
CA GLY A 194 9.92 -24.30 -1.86
C GLY A 194 11.05 -24.75 -2.78
N ASP A 195 10.85 -24.69 -4.08
CA ASP A 195 11.86 -25.02 -5.11
C ASP A 195 12.63 -23.81 -5.64
N LYS A 196 12.10 -22.60 -5.47
CA LYS A 196 12.67 -21.33 -5.92
C LYS A 196 12.41 -20.21 -4.93
N LYS A 197 13.41 -19.35 -4.72
CA LYS A 197 13.28 -18.10 -3.97
C LYS A 197 13.30 -16.92 -4.93
N VAL A 198 12.33 -16.02 -4.82
CA VAL A 198 12.18 -14.85 -5.70
C VAL A 198 12.33 -13.58 -4.90
N ASN A 199 13.17 -12.67 -5.40
CA ASN A 199 13.28 -11.29 -4.89
C ASN A 199 12.44 -10.36 -5.77
N TYR A 200 11.22 -10.09 -5.35
CA TYR A 200 10.33 -9.17 -6.08
C TYR A 200 10.79 -7.72 -6.01
N PHE A 201 11.51 -7.32 -4.97
CA PHE A 201 12.08 -5.96 -4.89
C PHE A 201 13.11 -5.72 -6.01
N ALA A 202 13.92 -6.71 -6.34
CA ALA A 202 14.86 -6.64 -7.47
C ALA A 202 14.13 -6.62 -8.83
N ASN A 203 12.86 -6.99 -8.87
CA ASN A 203 12.02 -7.03 -10.05
C ASN A 203 11.01 -5.88 -10.11
N GLY A 204 11.34 -4.74 -9.50
CA GLY A 204 10.63 -3.49 -9.72
C GLY A 204 9.70 -3.04 -8.61
N PHE A 205 9.62 -3.75 -7.48
CA PHE A 205 8.75 -3.35 -6.38
C PHE A 205 9.47 -2.48 -5.34
N ASN A 206 8.85 -1.36 -4.99
CA ASN A 206 9.29 -0.50 -3.91
C ASN A 206 8.90 -1.06 -2.54
N SER A 207 7.77 -1.77 -2.49
CA SER A 207 7.29 -2.45 -1.30
C SER A 207 6.45 -3.69 -1.64
N LEU A 208 6.24 -4.56 -0.65
CA LEU A 208 5.32 -5.68 -0.74
C LEU A 208 4.27 -5.59 0.36
N ILE A 209 3.05 -6.06 0.09
CA ILE A 209 2.00 -6.18 1.10
C ILE A 209 2.43 -7.23 2.12
N ASN A 210 2.39 -6.85 3.40
CA ASN A 210 2.83 -7.68 4.51
C ASN A 210 1.65 -8.40 5.17
N PHE A 211 1.43 -9.64 4.80
CA PHE A 211 0.32 -10.46 5.29
C PHE A 211 0.47 -10.89 6.77
N GLU A 212 1.68 -10.78 7.32
CA GLU A 212 1.96 -11.14 8.71
C GLU A 212 1.48 -10.07 9.70
N PHE A 213 1.41 -8.80 9.29
CA PHE A 213 1.20 -7.66 10.18
C PHE A 213 -0.03 -7.81 11.09
N LYS A 214 -1.18 -8.24 10.57
CA LYS A 214 -2.41 -8.44 11.35
C LYS A 214 -2.25 -9.42 12.53
N ASN A 215 -1.31 -10.37 12.41
CA ASN A 215 -0.98 -11.30 13.48
C ASN A 215 0.10 -10.73 14.41
N GLU A 216 1.12 -10.08 13.85
CA GLU A 216 2.18 -9.41 14.59
C GLU A 216 1.63 -8.27 15.45
N ALA A 217 0.58 -7.59 15.02
CA ALA A 217 -0.11 -6.56 15.79
C ALA A 217 -0.71 -7.05 17.12
N LYS A 218 -0.80 -8.37 17.32
CA LYS A 218 -1.21 -8.96 18.62
C LYS A 218 -0.09 -8.92 19.69
N LYS A 219 1.17 -8.70 19.27
CA LYS A 219 2.32 -8.57 20.19
C LYS A 219 2.28 -7.25 20.95
N ASP A 220 3.05 -7.15 22.02
CA ASP A 220 3.27 -5.88 22.72
C ASP A 220 3.95 -4.86 21.82
N TYR A 221 3.85 -3.57 22.18
CA TYR A 221 4.36 -2.47 21.35
C TYR A 221 5.87 -2.57 21.10
N GLU A 222 6.66 -2.86 22.13
CA GLU A 222 8.12 -2.91 21.99
C GLU A 222 8.55 -4.05 21.08
N SER A 223 8.00 -5.23 21.26
CA SER A 223 8.28 -6.40 20.41
C SER A 223 7.93 -6.11 18.95
N LEU A 224 6.77 -5.48 18.71
CA LEU A 224 6.33 -5.12 17.37
C LEU A 224 7.24 -4.05 16.75
N PHE A 225 7.41 -2.92 17.43
CA PHE A 225 8.09 -1.75 16.87
C PHE A 225 9.59 -1.95 16.67
N SER A 226 10.27 -2.60 17.63
CA SER A 226 11.70 -2.90 17.51
C SER A 226 11.97 -3.90 16.40
N TYR A 227 11.15 -4.93 16.24
CA TYR A 227 11.29 -5.93 15.19
C TYR A 227 11.18 -5.29 13.81
N TYR A 228 10.10 -4.52 13.56
CA TYR A 228 9.89 -3.85 12.27
C TYR A 228 10.99 -2.83 11.96
N SER A 229 11.37 -2.03 12.95
CA SER A 229 12.47 -1.08 12.76
C SER A 229 13.78 -1.78 12.41
N ASN A 230 14.14 -2.85 13.13
CA ASN A 230 15.38 -3.59 12.88
C ASN A 230 15.40 -4.24 11.49
N THR A 231 14.30 -4.89 11.09
CA THR A 231 14.20 -5.56 9.78
C THR A 231 14.30 -4.55 8.63
N LEU A 232 13.58 -3.43 8.73
CA LEU A 232 13.60 -2.38 7.70
C LEU A 232 14.93 -1.63 7.62
N GLN A 233 15.67 -1.51 8.72
CA GLN A 233 16.99 -0.85 8.72
C GLN A 233 18.11 -1.78 8.24
N LYS A 234 17.93 -3.09 8.27
CA LYS A 234 18.96 -4.09 7.93
C LYS A 234 18.59 -4.85 6.66
N GLU A 235 17.74 -5.86 6.78
CA GLU A 235 17.43 -6.83 5.72
C GLU A 235 16.68 -6.21 4.55
N LEU A 236 15.76 -5.29 4.83
CA LEU A 236 14.95 -4.57 3.84
C LEU A 236 15.42 -3.13 3.62
N LYS A 237 16.69 -2.83 3.90
CA LYS A 237 17.22 -1.48 3.74
C LYS A 237 17.02 -0.95 2.31
N GLY A 238 16.28 0.16 2.20
CA GLY A 238 15.94 0.78 0.91
C GLY A 238 14.62 0.33 0.30
N PHE A 239 13.98 -0.67 0.90
CA PHE A 239 12.65 -1.16 0.51
C PHE A 239 11.64 -0.99 1.64
N GLY A 240 10.37 -1.16 1.32
CA GLY A 240 9.28 -1.04 2.27
C GLY A 240 8.41 -2.28 2.36
N VAL A 241 7.59 -2.30 3.40
CA VAL A 241 6.44 -3.21 3.51
C VAL A 241 5.18 -2.39 3.71
N LEU A 242 4.07 -2.85 3.14
CA LEU A 242 2.76 -2.25 3.29
C LEU A 242 1.99 -3.03 4.37
N ASN A 243 1.96 -2.49 5.57
CA ASN A 243 1.28 -3.09 6.72
C ASN A 243 -0.22 -2.78 6.69
N TYR A 244 -1.06 -3.74 7.10
CA TYR A 244 -2.50 -3.56 7.22
C TYR A 244 -3.07 -4.34 8.42
N VAL A 245 -4.18 -3.88 8.96
CA VAL A 245 -4.95 -4.56 10.02
C VAL A 245 -6.22 -5.22 9.50
N SER A 246 -6.73 -4.75 8.37
CA SER A 246 -7.81 -5.34 7.59
C SER A 246 -7.65 -5.00 6.10
N SER A 247 -8.24 -5.79 5.22
CA SER A 247 -8.24 -5.55 3.78
C SER A 247 -9.54 -6.03 3.14
N HIS A 248 -9.68 -5.82 1.84
CA HIS A 248 -10.85 -6.24 1.07
C HIS A 248 -10.90 -7.76 0.81
N ASP A 249 -9.79 -8.49 1.02
CA ASP A 249 -9.65 -9.93 0.74
C ASP A 249 -9.30 -10.76 1.97
N ASP A 250 -9.15 -10.15 3.14
CA ASP A 250 -8.70 -10.86 4.33
C ASP A 250 -9.82 -11.16 5.30
N SER A 251 -10.26 -12.41 5.34
CA SER A 251 -11.32 -12.90 6.23
C SER A 251 -10.92 -12.98 7.73
N THR A 252 -9.64 -12.73 8.06
CA THR A 252 -9.11 -12.81 9.43
C THR A 252 -8.41 -11.54 9.87
N PRO A 253 -9.10 -10.37 9.85
CA PRO A 253 -8.51 -9.09 10.23
C PRO A 253 -8.13 -9.07 11.71
N PHE A 254 -7.24 -8.12 12.09
CA PHE A 254 -6.83 -7.93 13.49
C PHE A 254 -8.02 -7.63 14.41
N ASP A 255 -8.95 -6.80 13.94
CA ASP A 255 -10.13 -6.35 14.69
C ASP A 255 -11.40 -6.49 13.86
N GLY A 256 -11.82 -7.74 13.60
CA GLY A 256 -13.01 -8.03 12.78
C GLY A 256 -14.33 -7.55 13.39
N LYS A 257 -14.38 -7.41 14.73
CA LYS A 257 -15.57 -6.99 15.49
C LYS A 257 -15.58 -5.48 15.81
N ARG A 258 -14.56 -4.75 15.43
CA ARG A 258 -14.40 -3.32 15.74
C ARG A 258 -14.38 -2.97 17.24
N GLU A 259 -13.91 -3.92 18.07
CA GLU A 259 -13.77 -3.75 19.53
C GLU A 259 -12.43 -3.12 19.92
N LYS A 260 -11.45 -3.07 18.99
CA LYS A 260 -10.06 -2.62 19.23
C LYS A 260 -9.63 -1.50 18.28
N THR A 261 -10.53 -0.64 17.86
CA THR A 261 -10.27 0.37 16.83
C THR A 261 -9.15 1.34 17.20
N PHE A 262 -9.03 1.72 18.47
CA PHE A 262 -7.93 2.56 18.97
C PHE A 262 -6.59 1.81 18.95
N GLU A 263 -6.57 0.57 19.39
CA GLU A 263 -5.38 -0.28 19.33
C GLU A 263 -4.94 -0.52 17.88
N SER A 264 -5.89 -0.79 16.98
CA SER A 264 -5.65 -0.95 15.54
C SER A 264 -4.94 0.28 14.95
N ALA A 265 -5.44 1.49 15.23
CA ALA A 265 -4.81 2.73 14.81
C ALA A 265 -3.39 2.90 15.36
N THR A 266 -3.23 2.70 16.67
CA THR A 266 -1.95 2.87 17.35
C THR A 266 -0.91 1.89 16.81
N LYS A 267 -1.26 0.62 16.66
CA LYS A 267 -0.38 -0.41 16.12
C LYS A 267 -0.02 -0.16 14.66
N LEU A 268 -1.01 0.11 13.81
CA LEU A 268 -0.78 0.32 12.39
C LEU A 268 0.02 1.61 12.12
N LEU A 269 -0.44 2.73 12.68
CA LEU A 269 0.10 4.04 12.32
C LEU A 269 1.42 4.38 13.02
N LEU A 270 1.76 3.71 14.13
CA LEU A 270 3.03 3.91 14.81
C LEU A 270 4.07 2.82 14.51
N THR A 271 3.73 1.75 13.80
CA THR A 271 4.71 0.75 13.37
C THR A 271 5.53 1.28 12.17
N PRO A 272 6.87 1.03 12.13
CA PRO A 272 7.69 1.30 10.96
C PRO A 272 7.20 0.53 9.72
N GLY A 273 7.45 1.10 8.53
CA GLY A 273 6.94 0.62 7.25
C GLY A 273 5.86 1.54 6.69
N THR A 274 5.20 1.16 5.63
CA THR A 274 4.05 1.88 5.07
C THR A 274 2.76 1.35 5.70
N ALA A 275 1.81 2.22 5.98
CA ALA A 275 0.51 1.84 6.55
C ALA A 275 -0.59 1.89 5.49
N GLN A 276 -1.31 0.80 5.32
CA GLN A 276 -2.54 0.75 4.54
C GLN A 276 -3.74 0.79 5.49
N VAL A 277 -4.55 1.82 5.39
CA VAL A 277 -5.84 1.93 6.08
C VAL A 277 -6.90 1.42 5.11
N TYR A 278 -7.56 0.31 5.46
CA TYR A 278 -8.70 -0.15 4.68
C TYR A 278 -9.88 0.77 4.96
N TYR A 279 -10.58 1.21 3.92
CA TYR A 279 -11.64 2.20 4.07
C TYR A 279 -12.66 1.79 5.13
N GLY A 280 -12.90 2.68 6.08
CA GLY A 280 -13.77 2.45 7.22
C GLY A 280 -13.09 1.86 8.47
N ASP A 281 -11.80 1.53 8.45
CA ASP A 281 -11.06 1.21 9.68
C ASP A 281 -11.07 2.41 10.63
N GLU A 282 -10.88 3.60 10.06
CA GLU A 282 -10.86 4.88 10.77
C GLU A 282 -12.21 5.30 11.35
N SER A 283 -13.29 4.72 10.88
CA SER A 283 -14.66 5.01 11.35
C SER A 283 -15.33 3.82 12.03
N ALA A 284 -14.60 2.76 12.30
CA ALA A 284 -15.13 1.51 12.84
C ALA A 284 -16.30 0.94 12.00
N ARG A 285 -16.25 1.15 10.66
CA ARG A 285 -17.24 0.61 9.73
C ARG A 285 -17.38 -0.90 9.95
N ASN A 286 -18.62 -1.40 10.01
CA ASN A 286 -18.87 -2.83 10.14
C ASN A 286 -18.20 -3.58 8.98
N LEU A 287 -17.24 -4.45 9.30
CA LEU A 287 -16.42 -5.14 8.32
C LEU A 287 -17.15 -6.35 7.74
N VAL A 288 -17.96 -7.04 8.56
CA VAL A 288 -18.68 -8.24 8.14
C VAL A 288 -20.13 -7.89 7.82
N ILE A 289 -20.60 -8.32 6.64
CA ILE A 289 -21.99 -8.15 6.21
C ILE A 289 -22.70 -9.50 6.28
N ASP A 290 -23.73 -9.59 7.12
CA ASP A 290 -24.53 -10.79 7.24
C ASP A 290 -25.23 -11.14 5.91
N GLY A 291 -25.28 -12.44 5.61
CA GLY A 291 -25.92 -12.96 4.41
C GLY A 291 -25.08 -12.87 3.13
N THR A 292 -23.87 -12.31 3.19
CA THR A 292 -22.91 -12.31 2.07
C THR A 292 -21.95 -13.50 2.18
N LYS A 293 -21.26 -13.82 1.06
CA LYS A 293 -20.26 -14.89 0.99
C LYS A 293 -18.97 -14.39 0.34
N GLY A 294 -17.85 -15.02 0.70
CA GLY A 294 -16.53 -14.68 0.17
C GLY A 294 -16.16 -13.25 0.50
N ASP A 295 -15.42 -12.61 -0.39
CA ASP A 295 -14.87 -11.26 -0.19
C ASP A 295 -15.95 -10.17 -0.12
N ALA A 296 -17.16 -10.43 -0.64
CA ALA A 296 -18.27 -9.50 -0.54
C ALA A 296 -18.61 -9.16 0.92
N THR A 297 -18.32 -10.07 1.88
CA THR A 297 -18.54 -9.83 3.31
C THR A 297 -17.73 -8.68 3.87
N LEU A 298 -16.61 -8.34 3.22
CA LEU A 298 -15.66 -7.31 3.69
C LEU A 298 -15.87 -5.95 3.00
N ARG A 299 -16.78 -5.86 2.02
CA ARG A 299 -16.90 -4.72 1.11
C ARG A 299 -18.22 -3.95 1.28
N SER A 300 -18.61 -3.67 2.55
CA SER A 300 -19.80 -2.89 2.87
C SER A 300 -19.66 -1.41 2.45
N PHE A 301 -20.79 -0.73 2.34
CA PHE A 301 -20.79 0.73 2.16
C PHE A 301 -20.14 1.45 3.34
N MET A 302 -19.57 2.61 3.07
CA MET A 302 -19.01 3.47 4.11
C MET A 302 -20.12 3.97 5.04
N ASN A 303 -19.85 3.99 6.34
CA ASN A 303 -20.80 4.40 7.38
C ASN A 303 -20.85 5.92 7.59
N TRP A 304 -21.19 6.65 6.53
CA TRP A 304 -21.20 8.11 6.52
C TRP A 304 -22.12 8.72 7.59
N ASP A 305 -23.25 8.07 7.87
CA ASP A 305 -24.21 8.55 8.86
C ASP A 305 -23.66 8.43 10.30
N ASP A 306 -22.93 7.36 10.61
CA ASP A 306 -22.26 7.20 11.91
C ASP A 306 -21.16 8.25 12.10
N ILE A 307 -20.35 8.49 11.06
CA ILE A 307 -19.33 9.55 11.07
C ILE A 307 -19.94 10.90 11.41
N LYS A 308 -21.13 11.17 10.88
CA LYS A 308 -21.83 12.44 11.09
C LYS A 308 -22.51 12.53 12.46
N ASN A 309 -23.12 11.44 12.95
CA ASN A 309 -24.10 11.49 14.02
C ASN A 309 -23.73 10.69 15.27
N ASP A 310 -22.79 9.73 15.19
CA ASP A 310 -22.41 8.90 16.34
C ASP A 310 -21.14 9.41 17.03
N PRO A 311 -21.24 9.84 18.32
CA PRO A 311 -20.08 10.33 19.06
C PRO A 311 -18.95 9.30 19.25
N SER A 312 -19.25 8.00 19.26
CA SER A 312 -18.24 6.95 19.37
C SER A 312 -17.40 6.84 18.10
N THR A 313 -18.09 6.82 16.95
CA THR A 313 -17.45 6.84 15.63
C THR A 313 -16.60 8.10 15.44
N GLN A 314 -17.10 9.26 15.85
CA GLN A 314 -16.34 10.52 15.79
C GLN A 314 -15.07 10.50 16.66
N LYS A 315 -15.10 9.88 17.84
CA LYS A 315 -13.92 9.70 18.67
C LYS A 315 -12.90 8.77 18.04
N THR A 316 -13.37 7.67 17.45
CA THR A 316 -12.53 6.73 16.71
C THR A 316 -11.85 7.43 15.55
N LEU A 317 -12.60 8.13 14.72
CA LEU A 317 -12.10 8.90 13.58
C LEU A 317 -11.06 9.95 14.02
N ALA A 318 -11.34 10.69 15.09
CA ALA A 318 -10.42 11.69 15.63
C ALA A 318 -9.09 11.08 16.09
N HIS A 319 -9.13 9.87 16.68
CA HIS A 319 -7.91 9.14 17.05
C HIS A 319 -7.06 8.75 15.83
N TRP A 320 -7.68 8.13 14.82
CA TRP A 320 -7.01 7.78 13.57
C TRP A 320 -6.43 9.01 12.86
N GLN A 321 -7.18 10.11 12.80
CA GLN A 321 -6.73 11.36 12.18
C GLN A 321 -5.52 11.96 12.90
N LYS A 322 -5.52 12.01 14.23
CA LYS A 322 -4.39 12.54 15.01
C LYS A 322 -3.13 11.72 14.82
N LEU A 323 -3.22 10.39 14.85
CA LEU A 323 -2.09 9.51 14.59
C LEU A 323 -1.62 9.60 13.14
N GLY A 324 -2.55 9.61 12.18
CA GLY A 324 -2.25 9.77 10.75
C GLY A 324 -1.57 11.09 10.44
N GLN A 325 -2.06 12.19 11.03
CA GLN A 325 -1.46 13.52 10.87
C GLN A 325 -0.05 13.59 11.49
N PHE A 326 0.14 13.01 12.68
CA PHE A 326 1.45 12.91 13.29
C PHE A 326 2.42 12.10 12.42
N ARG A 327 1.99 10.94 11.92
CA ARG A 327 2.78 10.14 10.99
C ARG A 327 3.12 10.88 9.69
N LYS A 328 2.17 11.64 9.13
CA LYS A 328 2.39 12.44 7.90
C LYS A 328 3.45 13.52 8.12
N ASN A 329 3.44 14.16 9.29
CA ASN A 329 4.36 15.24 9.63
C ASN A 329 5.76 14.74 10.03
N HIS A 330 5.86 13.48 10.44
CA HIS A 330 7.08 12.89 10.98
C HIS A 330 7.49 11.61 10.24
N PRO A 331 8.32 11.71 9.17
CA PRO A 331 8.90 10.55 8.49
C PRO A 331 9.61 9.58 9.43
N SER A 332 10.13 10.07 10.57
CA SER A 332 10.75 9.23 11.60
C SER A 332 9.81 8.15 12.15
N VAL A 333 8.50 8.36 12.16
CA VAL A 333 7.53 7.35 12.62
C VAL A 333 7.54 6.11 11.73
N GLY A 334 7.57 6.31 10.41
CA GLY A 334 7.52 5.21 9.43
C GLY A 334 8.89 4.67 9.02
N ALA A 335 9.92 5.52 8.95
CA ALA A 335 11.25 5.18 8.41
C ALA A 335 12.39 5.31 9.42
N GLY A 336 12.12 5.79 10.63
CA GLY A 336 13.14 6.07 11.63
C GLY A 336 13.57 4.85 12.44
N VAL A 337 14.77 4.95 13.00
CA VAL A 337 15.31 3.96 13.94
C VAL A 337 14.53 4.06 15.26
N HIS A 338 14.02 2.93 15.72
CA HIS A 338 13.33 2.79 16.99
C HIS A 338 14.30 2.62 18.14
N GLN A 339 14.03 3.32 19.25
CA GLN A 339 14.78 3.15 20.49
C GLN A 339 13.86 3.29 21.71
N LYS A 340 13.74 2.25 22.49
CA LYS A 340 13.05 2.30 23.79
C LYS A 340 13.81 3.22 24.76
N ILE A 341 13.09 4.14 25.42
CA ILE A 341 13.61 5.05 26.44
C ILE A 341 13.30 4.49 27.83
N THR A 342 12.03 4.15 28.10
CA THR A 342 11.59 3.52 29.35
C THR A 342 10.60 2.39 29.07
N ALA A 343 10.60 1.37 29.93
CA ALA A 343 9.65 0.25 29.84
C ALA A 343 8.34 0.53 30.57
N LYS A 344 8.40 1.24 31.70
CA LYS A 344 7.23 1.62 32.53
C LYS A 344 7.44 3.03 33.09
N PRO A 345 6.65 4.01 32.63
CA PRO A 345 5.70 3.92 31.49
C PRO A 345 6.43 3.61 30.19
N TYR A 346 5.73 3.04 29.22
CA TYR A 346 6.35 2.72 27.94
C TYR A 346 6.56 3.99 27.12
N VAL A 347 7.83 4.32 26.91
CA VAL A 347 8.25 5.50 26.13
C VAL A 347 9.36 5.09 25.17
N PHE A 348 9.27 5.54 23.94
CA PHE A 348 10.27 5.31 22.92
C PHE A 348 10.50 6.53 22.04
N SER A 349 11.58 6.52 21.31
CA SER A 349 11.89 7.53 20.29
C SER A 349 11.98 6.93 18.90
N ARG A 350 11.78 7.77 17.90
CA ARG A 350 12.09 7.51 16.51
C ARG A 350 12.97 8.62 15.96
N ARG A 351 14.01 8.23 15.21
CA ARG A 351 14.95 9.16 14.61
C ARG A 351 15.16 8.77 13.15
N TYR A 352 15.04 9.73 12.26
CA TYR A 352 15.27 9.60 10.83
C TYR A 352 16.22 10.68 10.36
N SER A 353 17.20 10.32 9.54
CA SER A 353 18.10 11.28 8.89
C SER A 353 18.40 10.80 7.48
N LYS A 354 18.29 11.71 6.52
CA LYS A 354 18.65 11.47 5.13
C LYS A 354 19.17 12.79 4.55
N GLU A 355 20.39 12.79 4.05
CA GLU A 355 21.05 13.98 3.53
C GLU A 355 21.00 15.12 4.56
N ASN A 356 20.42 16.27 4.19
CA ASN A 356 20.28 17.45 5.04
C ASN A 356 18.96 17.47 5.85
N TYR A 357 18.15 16.41 5.78
CA TYR A 357 16.89 16.31 6.50
C TYR A 357 17.05 15.44 7.72
N SER A 358 16.53 15.90 8.85
CA SER A 358 16.42 15.12 10.09
C SER A 358 15.06 15.32 10.75
N ASP A 359 14.53 14.27 11.32
CA ASP A 359 13.29 14.26 12.07
C ASP A 359 13.40 13.33 13.27
N GLN A 360 12.82 13.74 14.40
CA GLN A 360 12.82 12.95 15.62
C GLN A 360 11.60 13.22 16.47
N VAL A 361 11.09 12.17 17.09
CA VAL A 361 9.92 12.20 17.97
C VAL A 361 10.14 11.36 19.20
N VAL A 362 9.40 11.67 20.27
CA VAL A 362 9.27 10.82 21.45
C VAL A 362 7.79 10.48 21.66
N ILE A 363 7.49 9.22 21.86
CA ILE A 363 6.14 8.71 21.97
C ILE A 363 6.01 7.93 23.28
N GLY A 364 4.97 8.22 24.04
CA GLY A 364 4.57 7.47 25.24
C GLY A 364 3.21 6.83 25.03
N LEU A 365 3.07 5.56 25.38
CA LEU A 365 1.82 4.79 25.25
C LEU A 365 1.46 4.15 26.60
N ASP A 366 0.18 3.83 26.77
CA ASP A 366 -0.38 3.24 28.00
C ASP A 366 -0.04 4.05 29.25
N LEU A 367 -0.13 5.36 29.13
CA LEU A 367 0.18 6.31 30.20
C LEU A 367 -1.05 6.51 31.10
N ALA A 368 -0.80 6.92 32.36
CA ALA A 368 -1.87 7.38 33.21
C ALA A 368 -2.52 8.64 32.65
N LYS A 369 -3.84 8.75 32.74
CA LYS A 369 -4.59 9.97 32.43
C LYS A 369 -4.29 11.08 33.45
N GLY A 370 -4.50 12.33 33.08
CA GLY A 370 -4.17 13.49 33.92
C GLY A 370 -2.69 13.87 33.81
N LYS A 371 -2.12 14.40 34.89
CA LYS A 371 -0.73 14.88 34.95
C LYS A 371 0.25 13.71 34.90
N LYS A 372 1.10 13.70 33.91
CA LYS A 372 2.11 12.66 33.66
C LYS A 372 3.47 13.24 33.32
N THR A 373 4.53 12.61 33.81
CA THR A 373 5.92 12.98 33.50
C THR A 373 6.60 11.82 32.78
N ILE A 374 7.15 12.09 31.60
CA ILE A 374 7.84 11.09 30.78
C ILE A 374 9.27 11.54 30.47
N SER A 375 10.18 10.57 30.35
CA SER A 375 11.55 10.83 29.89
C SER A 375 11.59 11.07 28.39
N THR A 376 12.36 12.06 27.96
CA THR A 376 12.66 12.32 26.56
C THR A 376 14.00 11.73 26.15
N GLY A 377 14.74 11.12 27.09
CA GLY A 377 16.10 10.64 26.84
C GLY A 377 17.02 11.81 26.44
N ILE A 378 17.84 11.54 25.43
CA ILE A 378 18.72 12.53 24.79
C ILE A 378 18.12 13.18 23.54
N ILE A 379 16.84 12.87 23.22
CA ILE A 379 16.21 13.28 21.96
C ILE A 379 15.98 14.78 21.93
N PHE A 380 15.49 15.33 23.03
CA PHE A 380 15.26 16.76 23.16
C PHE A 380 16.16 17.34 24.25
N GLN A 381 16.84 18.43 23.93
CA GLN A 381 17.72 19.12 24.91
C GLN A 381 16.92 19.83 25.99
N ASN A 382 17.52 20.01 27.16
CA ASN A 382 16.95 20.83 28.24
C ASN A 382 16.67 22.24 27.73
N GLY A 383 15.52 22.79 28.08
CA GLY A 383 15.04 24.07 27.59
C GLY A 383 14.31 24.03 26.24
N ALA A 384 14.33 22.89 25.55
CA ALA A 384 13.60 22.75 24.28
C ALA A 384 12.09 22.85 24.51
N LYS A 385 11.41 23.66 23.71
CA LYS A 385 9.95 23.71 23.67
C LYS A 385 9.42 22.56 22.83
N VAL A 386 8.54 21.79 23.39
CA VAL A 386 7.91 20.64 22.73
C VAL A 386 6.41 20.73 22.84
N LYS A 387 5.74 20.11 21.87
CA LYS A 387 4.30 19.99 21.80
C LYS A 387 3.91 18.51 21.81
N ASP A 388 2.90 18.18 22.57
CA ASP A 388 2.18 16.92 22.40
C ASP A 388 1.17 17.10 21.26
N ALA A 389 1.47 16.56 20.10
CA ALA A 389 0.63 16.66 18.91
C ALA A 389 -0.75 16.01 19.11
N TYR A 390 -0.87 15.06 20.05
CA TYR A 390 -2.15 14.40 20.30
C TYR A 390 -3.12 15.27 21.12
N SER A 391 -2.66 15.87 22.22
CA SER A 391 -3.48 16.74 23.08
C SER A 391 -3.43 18.22 22.69
N GLY A 392 -2.42 18.63 21.92
CA GLY A 392 -2.14 20.03 21.60
C GLY A 392 -1.41 20.78 22.72
N LYS A 393 -1.10 20.13 23.84
CA LYS A 393 -0.44 20.78 24.98
C LYS A 393 1.05 21.02 24.69
N GLU A 394 1.54 22.16 25.17
CA GLU A 394 2.93 22.56 25.06
C GLU A 394 3.64 22.52 26.43
N THR A 395 4.92 22.21 26.42
CA THR A 395 5.76 22.17 27.63
C THR A 395 7.21 22.37 27.26
N VAL A 396 8.07 22.43 28.30
CA VAL A 396 9.51 22.57 28.11
C VAL A 396 10.21 21.35 28.75
N VAL A 397 11.28 20.90 28.09
CA VAL A 397 12.12 19.82 28.63
C VAL A 397 12.94 20.32 29.81
N VAL A 398 12.80 19.64 30.94
CA VAL A 398 13.54 19.92 32.18
C VAL A 398 14.19 18.63 32.67
N ASN A 399 15.49 18.62 32.80
CA ASN A 399 16.27 17.45 33.22
C ASN A 399 15.95 16.17 32.41
N GLY A 400 15.83 16.32 31.08
CA GLY A 400 15.52 15.21 30.15
C GLY A 400 14.11 14.65 30.28
N LYS A 401 13.19 15.41 30.89
CA LYS A 401 11.80 15.01 31.08
C LYS A 401 10.84 16.12 30.69
N VAL A 402 9.61 15.72 30.38
CA VAL A 402 8.48 16.64 30.18
C VAL A 402 7.32 16.26 31.07
N THR A 403 6.55 17.25 31.51
CA THR A 403 5.31 17.04 32.24
C THR A 403 4.15 17.59 31.43
N ILE A 404 3.15 16.76 31.24
CA ILE A 404 1.93 17.08 30.44
C ILE A 404 0.72 16.69 31.27
N ASP A 405 -0.29 17.55 31.29
CA ASP A 405 -1.59 17.26 31.89
C ASP A 405 -2.65 17.12 30.81
N SER A 406 -3.07 15.88 30.52
CA SER A 406 -4.08 15.58 29.54
C SER A 406 -4.85 14.30 29.88
N GLU A 407 -6.12 14.25 29.50
CA GLU A 407 -7.01 13.11 29.72
C GLU A 407 -6.71 11.90 28.82
N PHE A 408 -5.63 11.97 28.03
CA PHE A 408 -5.24 10.89 27.13
C PHE A 408 -4.17 10.00 27.77
N ASP A 409 -4.17 8.74 27.38
CA ASP A 409 -3.22 7.71 27.82
C ASP A 409 -2.02 7.56 26.87
N LEU A 410 -1.88 8.47 25.93
CA LEU A 410 -0.75 8.56 25.01
C LEU A 410 -0.26 10.01 24.86
N VAL A 411 1.00 10.15 24.45
CA VAL A 411 1.67 11.43 24.21
C VAL A 411 2.51 11.28 22.94
N LEU A 412 2.41 12.25 22.03
CA LEU A 412 3.14 12.32 20.77
C LEU A 412 3.98 13.60 20.74
N LEU A 413 5.23 13.54 21.21
CA LEU A 413 6.06 14.72 21.33
C LEU A 413 6.82 15.04 20.05
N GLU A 414 6.71 16.29 19.65
CA GLU A 414 7.46 16.94 18.58
C GLU A 414 8.13 18.22 19.06
N LEU A 415 9.22 18.65 18.40
CA LEU A 415 9.77 19.98 18.65
C LEU A 415 8.77 21.04 18.18
N LYS A 416 8.56 22.05 19.01
CA LYS A 416 7.79 23.22 18.60
C LYS A 416 8.66 24.03 17.63
N LYS A 417 8.15 24.18 16.42
CA LYS A 417 8.74 25.06 15.40
C LYS A 417 8.47 26.53 15.71
#